data_7be6c8c641a6a30b63a8abca411574b5
#
_entry.id   7be6c8c641a6a30b63a8abca411574b5
#
_cell.length_a   1.000
_cell.length_b   1.000
_cell.length_c   1.000
_cell.angle_alpha   90.00
_cell.angle_beta   90.00
_cell.angle_gamma   90.00
#
_symmetry.space_group_name_H-M   'P 1'
#
loop_
_entity.id
_entity.type
_entity.pdbx_description
1 polymer ?
#
loop_
_entity_poly.entity_id
_entity_poly.type
_entity_poly.pdbx_seq_one_letter_code
_entity_poly.pdbx_strand_id
1 'polypeptide(L)'
;MMRLSNFFSGTAVRTALSKNGAVPTAEPNDETQTTKITNKANGYRKGGTKMKKTQQLYEGKAKKVYATDVEGIYIVDYKDDATAFNGEKKGTIAGKGVINNRVTNYLMKMLEEKGIPTHFVEQLSDRETAVKAVRIVPLEVIVRNVAAGSLAKRIGFPEGTKLKSTVLELCYKDDALGDPMINDSHVFAMGLCTPEELETIKKYALKINEILTAFFAEVNIELIDFKLEFGRLSDGTIVLADEISPDTCRFWDSKTHEKLDKDRFRRCLLYTSDAADD
;
A
#
# COMPACT_ATOMS: atom_id res chain seq x y z
N MET A 1 10.09 4.05 12.91
CA MET A 1 10.68 3.28 11.80
C MET A 1 11.46 2.04 12.27
N MET A 2 12.33 2.16 13.26
CA MET A 2 13.13 1.02 13.74
C MET A 2 12.29 -0.20 14.20
N ARG A 3 11.11 -0.01 14.83
CA ARG A 3 10.21 -1.11 15.23
C ARG A 3 9.49 -1.76 14.07
N LEU A 4 9.04 -1.02 13.06
CA LEU A 4 8.48 -1.58 11.84
C LEU A 4 9.54 -2.29 11.00
N SER A 5 10.77 -1.76 10.92
CA SER A 5 11.88 -2.44 10.26
C SER A 5 12.23 -3.76 10.94
N ASN A 6 12.22 -3.81 12.28
CA ASN A 6 12.43 -5.05 13.04
C ASN A 6 11.26 -6.03 12.89
N PHE A 7 10.04 -5.53 12.76
CA PHE A 7 8.86 -6.35 12.49
C PHE A 7 8.94 -7.02 11.11
N PHE A 8 9.32 -6.28 10.07
CA PHE A 8 9.46 -6.82 8.72
C PHE A 8 10.84 -7.43 8.42
N SER A 9 11.84 -7.30 9.30
CA SER A 9 13.18 -7.90 9.13
C SER A 9 13.33 -9.34 9.62
N GLY A 10 12.26 -9.99 10.04
CA GLY A 10 12.27 -11.46 10.12
C GLY A 10 11.96 -12.13 11.45
N THR A 11 11.95 -11.46 12.60
CA THR A 11 11.73 -12.19 13.87
C THR A 11 10.25 -12.17 14.29
N ALA A 12 9.56 -11.05 14.17
CA ALA A 12 8.16 -10.93 14.57
C ALA A 12 7.18 -11.54 13.55
N VAL A 13 7.47 -11.41 12.25
CA VAL A 13 6.67 -12.05 11.18
C VAL A 13 6.76 -13.58 11.25
N ARG A 14 7.95 -14.14 11.55
CA ARG A 14 8.10 -15.58 11.77
C ARG A 14 7.29 -16.08 12.98
N THR A 15 7.18 -15.29 14.03
CA THR A 15 6.41 -15.66 15.24
C THR A 15 4.90 -15.61 15.00
N ALA A 16 4.40 -14.66 14.20
CA ALA A 16 3.00 -14.60 13.80
C ALA A 16 2.60 -15.74 12.85
N LEU A 17 3.49 -16.10 11.91
CA LEU A 17 3.28 -17.19 10.98
C LEU A 17 3.34 -18.58 11.65
N SER A 18 4.12 -18.75 12.73
CA SER A 18 4.20 -20.04 13.46
C SER A 18 2.98 -20.36 14.33
N LYS A 19 2.11 -19.38 14.59
CA LYS A 19 0.88 -19.59 15.38
C LYS A 19 -0.34 -20.03 14.57
N ASN A 20 -0.30 -19.88 13.25
CA ASN A 20 -1.44 -20.15 12.36
C ASN A 20 -1.23 -21.29 11.34
N GLY A 21 -0.46 -22.31 11.67
CA GLY A 21 -0.43 -23.49 10.82
C GLY A 21 0.84 -24.32 10.99
N ALA A 22 0.66 -25.54 11.46
CA ALA A 22 1.71 -26.55 11.47
C ALA A 22 2.22 -26.78 10.05
N VAL A 23 3.52 -26.62 9.85
CA VAL A 23 4.21 -27.09 8.65
C VAL A 23 4.29 -28.62 8.75
N PRO A 24 3.70 -29.38 7.84
CA PRO A 24 3.95 -30.83 7.77
C PRO A 24 5.38 -31.05 7.28
N THR A 25 6.18 -31.74 8.07
CA THR A 25 7.42 -32.35 7.61
C THR A 25 7.05 -33.46 6.65
N ALA A 26 7.35 -33.32 5.36
CA ALA A 26 7.17 -34.36 4.37
C ALA A 26 8.43 -35.23 4.33
N GLU A 27 8.28 -36.51 4.67
CA GLU A 27 9.13 -37.56 4.16
C GLU A 27 8.64 -38.06 2.79
N PRO A 28 9.51 -38.61 1.92
CA PRO A 28 9.20 -38.82 0.51
C PRO A 28 8.51 -40.17 0.29
N ASN A 29 7.40 -40.18 -0.42
CA ASN A 29 6.89 -41.20 -1.35
C ASN A 29 5.36 -41.16 -1.42
N ASP A 30 4.79 -40.73 -2.51
CA ASP A 30 3.98 -41.53 -3.45
C ASP A 30 3.49 -40.65 -4.61
N GLU A 31 3.73 -41.14 -5.81
CA GLU A 31 3.14 -40.56 -7.03
C GLU A 31 1.67 -40.96 -7.08
N THR A 32 0.80 -39.98 -7.24
CA THR A 32 -0.35 -39.94 -8.14
C THR A 32 -1.45 -38.97 -7.65
N GLN A 33 -1.94 -38.19 -8.59
CA GLN A 33 -3.07 -37.24 -8.52
C GLN A 33 -2.79 -35.83 -7.99
N THR A 34 -2.03 -35.07 -8.75
CA THR A 34 -2.02 -33.62 -8.65
C THR A 34 -3.02 -33.02 -9.65
N THR A 35 -4.18 -32.70 -9.16
CA THR A 35 -5.16 -31.91 -9.90
C THR A 35 -4.57 -30.52 -10.18
N LYS A 36 -4.56 -30.13 -11.45
CA LYS A 36 -4.00 -28.90 -12.00
C LYS A 36 -4.53 -27.64 -11.30
N ILE A 37 -3.78 -27.12 -10.32
CA ILE A 37 -3.76 -25.70 -10.03
C ILE A 37 -2.57 -25.14 -10.80
N THR A 38 -2.81 -24.73 -12.03
CA THR A 38 -1.82 -24.11 -12.89
C THR A 38 -1.38 -22.79 -12.27
N ASN A 39 -0.17 -22.77 -11.75
CA ASN A 39 0.57 -21.58 -11.38
C ASN A 39 0.66 -20.63 -12.59
N LYS A 40 -0.21 -19.63 -12.67
CA LYS A 40 -0.09 -18.50 -13.61
C LYS A 40 1.19 -17.67 -13.38
N ALA A 41 1.93 -17.91 -12.29
CA ALA A 41 3.18 -17.20 -11.98
C ALA A 41 4.34 -17.53 -12.94
N ASN A 42 4.26 -18.62 -13.71
CA ASN A 42 5.33 -19.00 -14.65
C ASN A 42 5.25 -18.30 -16.03
N GLY A 43 4.23 -17.47 -16.29
CA GLY A 43 4.03 -16.80 -17.59
C GLY A 43 4.89 -15.56 -17.81
N TYR A 44 5.45 -14.98 -16.76
CA TYR A 44 6.19 -13.70 -16.86
C TYR A 44 7.71 -13.84 -17.00
N ARG A 45 8.23 -15.07 -17.03
CA ARG A 45 9.62 -15.36 -17.36
C ARG A 45 9.71 -15.80 -18.82
N LYS A 46 10.18 -14.93 -19.69
CA LYS A 46 10.51 -15.28 -21.07
C LYS A 46 11.75 -16.20 -21.04
N GLY A 47 11.53 -17.54 -21.05
CA GLY A 47 12.62 -18.53 -21.20
C GLY A 47 13.72 -18.49 -20.12
N GLY A 48 13.37 -18.29 -18.82
CA GLY A 48 14.36 -18.27 -17.74
C GLY A 48 15.18 -16.97 -17.62
N THR A 49 14.96 -15.99 -18.49
CA THR A 49 15.68 -14.71 -18.48
C THR A 49 15.00 -13.73 -17.51
N LYS A 50 15.78 -13.07 -16.67
CA LYS A 50 15.30 -12.02 -15.75
C LYS A 50 14.66 -10.88 -16.55
N MET A 51 13.44 -10.47 -16.17
CA MET A 51 12.74 -9.32 -16.72
C MET A 51 13.62 -8.06 -16.67
N LYS A 52 13.63 -7.27 -17.74
CA LYS A 52 14.49 -6.09 -17.88
C LYS A 52 13.66 -4.81 -17.93
N LYS A 53 14.10 -3.80 -17.16
CA LYS A 53 13.63 -2.43 -17.32
C LYS A 53 13.97 -1.93 -18.72
N THR A 54 13.05 -1.21 -19.34
CA THR A 54 13.27 -0.53 -20.62
C THR A 54 13.15 0.99 -20.44
N GLN A 55 12.02 1.59 -20.75
CA GLN A 55 11.79 3.02 -20.65
C GLN A 55 11.24 3.41 -19.28
N GLN A 56 11.73 4.51 -18.68
CA GLN A 56 11.07 5.14 -17.54
C GLN A 56 9.79 5.82 -18.02
N LEU A 57 8.65 5.39 -17.47
CA LEU A 57 7.32 5.89 -17.81
C LEU A 57 6.90 7.06 -16.93
N TYR A 58 7.26 6.99 -15.64
CA TYR A 58 6.82 7.96 -14.66
C TYR A 58 7.83 8.05 -13.50
N GLU A 59 7.94 9.25 -12.92
CA GLU A 59 8.62 9.47 -11.66
C GLU A 59 7.74 10.32 -10.73
N GLY A 60 7.33 9.73 -9.61
CA GLY A 60 6.60 10.41 -8.55
C GLY A 60 7.46 10.76 -7.35
N LYS A 61 6.81 11.21 -6.29
CA LYS A 61 7.42 11.61 -5.02
C LYS A 61 8.18 10.47 -4.34
N ALA A 62 7.69 9.23 -4.43
CA ALA A 62 8.23 8.06 -3.71
C ALA A 62 8.70 6.92 -4.62
N LYS A 63 8.38 6.94 -5.91
CA LYS A 63 8.57 5.81 -6.82
C LYS A 63 8.93 6.26 -8.24
N LYS A 64 9.64 5.37 -8.95
CA LYS A 64 9.80 5.41 -10.40
C LYS A 64 9.11 4.19 -11.01
N VAL A 65 8.48 4.35 -12.15
CA VAL A 65 7.82 3.28 -12.89
C VAL A 65 8.49 3.11 -14.25
N TYR A 66 8.83 1.87 -14.55
CA TYR A 66 9.50 1.50 -15.81
C TYR A 66 8.65 0.51 -16.59
N ALA A 67 8.61 0.67 -17.91
CA ALA A 67 8.21 -0.40 -18.81
C ALA A 67 9.22 -1.54 -18.76
N THR A 68 8.81 -2.72 -19.20
CA THR A 68 9.67 -3.90 -19.28
C THR A 68 9.67 -4.49 -20.69
N ASP A 69 10.50 -5.49 -20.90
CA ASP A 69 10.52 -6.32 -22.10
C ASP A 69 9.38 -7.37 -22.12
N VAL A 70 8.52 -7.35 -21.11
CA VAL A 70 7.30 -8.17 -21.02
C VAL A 70 6.08 -7.27 -21.12
N GLU A 71 5.27 -7.47 -22.15
CA GLU A 71 4.03 -6.69 -22.36
C GLU A 71 3.08 -6.80 -21.17
N GLY A 72 2.48 -5.67 -20.77
CA GLY A 72 1.52 -5.62 -19.67
C GLY A 72 2.15 -5.71 -18.27
N ILE A 73 3.49 -5.64 -18.15
CA ILE A 73 4.21 -5.65 -16.89
C ILE A 73 5.09 -4.42 -16.76
N TYR A 74 5.00 -3.77 -15.60
CA TYR A 74 5.88 -2.66 -15.21
C TYR A 74 6.75 -3.04 -14.02
N ILE A 75 7.84 -2.31 -13.83
CA ILE A 75 8.66 -2.38 -12.62
C ILE A 75 8.51 -1.07 -11.86
N VAL A 76 8.12 -1.17 -10.60
CA VAL A 76 8.09 -0.07 -9.65
C VAL A 76 9.36 -0.12 -8.81
N ASP A 77 10.07 1.02 -8.76
CA ASP A 77 11.32 1.21 -8.02
C ASP A 77 11.09 2.25 -6.91
N TYR A 78 11.23 1.84 -5.66
CA TYR A 78 10.90 2.64 -4.49
C TYR A 78 12.08 3.50 -4.05
N LYS A 79 11.83 4.81 -3.90
CA LYS A 79 12.80 5.84 -3.52
C LYS A 79 12.84 6.06 -2.00
N ASP A 80 13.95 6.57 -1.53
CA ASP A 80 14.09 7.05 -0.13
C ASP A 80 13.59 8.48 0.06
N ASP A 81 13.20 9.16 -1.03
CA ASP A 81 12.67 10.52 -0.99
C ASP A 81 11.39 10.58 -0.16
N ALA A 82 11.32 11.54 0.72
CA ALA A 82 10.15 11.85 1.52
C ALA A 82 9.71 13.29 1.25
N THR A 83 8.41 13.46 1.01
CA THR A 83 7.79 14.77 0.86
C THR A 83 6.63 14.93 1.81
N ALA A 84 6.42 16.13 2.32
CA ALA A 84 5.25 16.49 3.11
C ALA A 84 4.73 17.87 2.67
N PHE A 85 3.46 18.17 3.03
CA PHE A 85 2.80 19.45 2.72
C PHE A 85 2.89 19.79 1.23
N ASN A 86 2.33 18.93 0.36
CA ASN A 86 2.31 19.09 -1.10
C ASN A 86 3.68 19.37 -1.74
N GLY A 87 4.77 18.85 -1.12
CA GLY A 87 6.13 18.99 -1.64
C GLY A 87 6.89 20.21 -1.15
N GLU A 88 6.30 21.06 -0.29
CA GLU A 88 7.01 22.17 0.36
C GLU A 88 8.16 21.66 1.22
N LYS A 89 7.99 20.47 1.81
CA LYS A 89 9.00 19.82 2.63
C LYS A 89 9.55 18.60 1.92
N LYS A 90 10.84 18.60 1.64
CA LYS A 90 11.56 17.50 0.98
C LYS A 90 12.70 17.01 1.86
N GLY A 91 12.96 15.71 1.83
CA GLY A 91 14.08 15.10 2.54
C GLY A 91 14.26 13.66 2.10
N THR A 92 15.29 13.02 2.62
CA THR A 92 15.59 11.62 2.35
C THR A 92 15.56 10.84 3.67
N ILE A 93 14.89 9.70 3.68
CA ILE A 93 14.86 8.80 4.82
C ILE A 93 15.52 7.50 4.36
N ALA A 94 16.75 7.27 4.81
CA ALA A 94 17.52 6.08 4.42
C ALA A 94 16.74 4.79 4.72
N GLY A 95 16.63 3.91 3.72
CA GLY A 95 15.91 2.64 3.81
C GLY A 95 14.40 2.73 3.69
N LYS A 96 13.79 3.92 3.53
CA LYS A 96 12.34 4.07 3.39
C LYS A 96 11.80 3.27 2.20
N GLY A 97 12.45 3.36 1.05
CA GLY A 97 12.05 2.63 -0.15
C GLY A 97 12.07 1.12 0.03
N VAL A 98 13.09 0.60 0.73
CA VAL A 98 13.17 -0.84 1.07
C VAL A 98 11.99 -1.27 1.95
N ILE A 99 11.69 -0.49 2.99
CA ILE A 99 10.58 -0.79 3.91
C ILE A 99 9.26 -0.73 3.17
N ASN A 100 9.00 0.34 2.41
CA ASN A 100 7.75 0.51 1.67
C ASN A 100 7.54 -0.62 0.66
N ASN A 101 8.59 -1.00 -0.08
CA ASN A 101 8.52 -2.10 -1.03
C ASN A 101 8.20 -3.43 -0.35
N ARG A 102 8.92 -3.79 0.72
CA ARG A 102 8.71 -5.05 1.44
C ARG A 102 7.33 -5.13 2.09
N VAL A 103 6.88 -4.06 2.74
CA VAL A 103 5.56 -3.98 3.36
C VAL A 103 4.47 -4.13 2.31
N THR A 104 4.55 -3.37 1.21
CA THR A 104 3.58 -3.44 0.12
C THR A 104 3.50 -4.83 -0.47
N ASN A 105 4.63 -5.47 -0.79
CA ASN A 105 4.66 -6.82 -1.35
C ASN A 105 4.04 -7.85 -0.41
N TYR A 106 4.35 -7.78 0.88
CA TYR A 106 3.77 -8.67 1.88
C TYR A 106 2.25 -8.51 1.96
N LEU A 107 1.78 -7.27 2.09
CA LEU A 107 0.35 -6.98 2.24
C LEU A 107 -0.43 -7.30 0.97
N MET A 108 0.10 -7.01 -0.23
CA MET A 108 -0.55 -7.34 -1.50
C MET A 108 -0.74 -8.86 -1.65
N LYS A 109 0.28 -9.68 -1.33
CA LYS A 109 0.17 -11.15 -1.34
C LYS A 109 -0.89 -11.64 -0.37
N MET A 110 -0.87 -11.15 0.87
CA MET A 110 -1.85 -11.52 1.88
C MET A 110 -3.27 -11.15 1.45
N LEU A 111 -3.46 -10.01 0.81
CA LEU A 111 -4.76 -9.57 0.31
C LEU A 111 -5.24 -10.45 -0.86
N GLU A 112 -4.34 -10.87 -1.77
CA GLU A 112 -4.69 -11.81 -2.85
C GLU A 112 -5.15 -13.16 -2.30
N GLU A 113 -4.48 -13.69 -1.27
CA GLU A 113 -4.89 -14.91 -0.57
C GLU A 113 -6.28 -14.79 0.07
N LYS A 114 -6.71 -13.58 0.40
CA LYS A 114 -8.03 -13.25 0.97
C LYS A 114 -9.06 -12.79 -0.08
N GLY A 115 -8.74 -12.94 -1.37
CA GLY A 115 -9.64 -12.69 -2.48
C GLY A 115 -9.74 -11.25 -2.95
N ILE A 116 -8.81 -10.38 -2.57
CA ILE A 116 -8.69 -9.02 -3.12
C ILE A 116 -7.71 -9.06 -4.30
N PRO A 117 -8.15 -8.81 -5.53
CA PRO A 117 -7.25 -8.78 -6.67
C PRO A 117 -6.33 -7.57 -6.60
N THR A 118 -5.04 -7.78 -6.87
CA THR A 118 -4.04 -6.71 -6.87
C THR A 118 -3.25 -6.66 -8.18
N HIS A 119 -2.51 -5.59 -8.38
CA HIS A 119 -1.60 -5.46 -9.50
C HIS A 119 -0.26 -6.19 -9.27
N PHE A 120 -0.02 -6.70 -8.08
CA PHE A 120 1.23 -7.36 -7.71
C PHE A 120 1.52 -8.58 -8.61
N VAL A 121 2.78 -8.77 -8.98
CA VAL A 121 3.27 -9.93 -9.72
C VAL A 121 4.39 -10.62 -8.94
N GLU A 122 5.51 -9.94 -8.72
CA GLU A 122 6.69 -10.53 -8.07
C GLU A 122 7.59 -9.43 -7.47
N GLN A 123 8.12 -9.68 -6.29
CA GLN A 123 9.20 -8.87 -5.73
C GLN A 123 10.53 -9.22 -6.43
N LEU A 124 11.16 -8.26 -7.08
CA LEU A 124 12.39 -8.45 -7.84
C LEU A 124 13.64 -8.20 -7.01
N SER A 125 13.58 -7.23 -6.11
CA SER A 125 14.66 -6.86 -5.20
C SER A 125 14.11 -6.21 -3.94
N ASP A 126 14.99 -5.71 -3.08
CA ASP A 126 14.59 -4.94 -1.89
C ASP A 126 13.83 -3.66 -2.22
N ARG A 127 14.03 -3.09 -3.42
CA ARG A 127 13.42 -1.83 -3.84
C ARG A 127 12.50 -1.96 -5.05
N GLU A 128 12.49 -3.10 -5.72
CA GLU A 128 11.81 -3.25 -6.99
C GLU A 128 10.76 -4.35 -6.95
N THR A 129 9.62 -4.05 -7.52
CA THR A 129 8.49 -4.97 -7.68
C THR A 129 7.98 -4.94 -9.11
N ALA A 130 7.76 -6.12 -9.69
CA ALA A 130 7.00 -6.27 -10.93
C ALA A 130 5.50 -6.19 -10.62
N VAL A 131 4.79 -5.40 -11.39
CA VAL A 131 3.35 -5.20 -11.27
C VAL A 131 2.67 -5.30 -12.63
N LYS A 132 1.40 -5.70 -12.64
CA LYS A 132 0.56 -5.62 -13.84
C LYS A 132 0.39 -4.16 -14.24
N ALA A 133 0.47 -3.87 -15.53
CA ALA A 133 0.13 -2.56 -16.07
C ALA A 133 -1.37 -2.30 -15.85
N VAL A 134 -1.69 -1.19 -15.24
CA VAL A 134 -3.07 -0.77 -14.98
C VAL A 134 -3.28 0.67 -15.42
N ARG A 135 -4.49 0.99 -15.84
CA ARG A 135 -4.95 2.36 -15.96
C ARG A 135 -5.53 2.80 -14.63
N ILE A 136 -4.82 3.66 -13.90
CA ILE A 136 -5.28 4.15 -12.58
C ILE A 136 -6.65 4.81 -12.73
N VAL A 137 -7.57 4.47 -11.83
CA VAL A 137 -8.79 5.24 -11.60
C VAL A 137 -8.37 6.50 -10.85
N PRO A 138 -8.67 7.70 -11.36
CA PRO A 138 -8.14 8.95 -10.79
C PRO A 138 -8.85 9.32 -9.47
N LEU A 139 -8.87 8.38 -8.52
CA LEU A 139 -9.43 8.50 -7.19
C LEU A 139 -8.40 8.06 -6.14
N GLU A 140 -8.25 8.86 -5.09
CA GLU A 140 -7.72 8.38 -3.82
C GLU A 140 -8.89 7.94 -2.94
N VAL A 141 -8.83 6.71 -2.45
CA VAL A 141 -9.84 6.12 -1.57
C VAL A 141 -9.27 6.05 -0.17
N ILE A 142 -9.82 6.82 0.76
CA ILE A 142 -9.29 6.92 2.11
C ILE A 142 -10.26 6.25 3.07
N VAL A 143 -9.75 5.29 3.85
CA VAL A 143 -10.52 4.58 4.87
C VAL A 143 -10.02 4.98 6.25
N ARG A 144 -10.93 5.39 7.15
CA ARG A 144 -10.58 5.92 8.46
C ARG A 144 -11.34 5.25 9.59
N ASN A 145 -10.61 4.77 10.59
CA ASN A 145 -11.13 4.12 11.78
C ASN A 145 -11.06 5.04 13.01
N VAL A 146 -10.12 5.99 12.99
CA VAL A 146 -9.86 6.93 14.09
C VAL A 146 -9.72 8.33 13.51
N ALA A 147 -10.21 9.34 14.22
CA ALA A 147 -10.05 10.74 13.82
C ALA A 147 -8.59 11.15 13.95
N ALA A 148 -7.93 11.42 12.80
CA ALA A 148 -6.55 11.88 12.75
C ALA A 148 -6.33 12.80 11.55
N GLY A 149 -5.25 13.57 11.60
CA GLY A 149 -4.81 14.44 10.50
C GLY A 149 -5.92 15.38 9.99
N SER A 150 -6.18 15.36 8.67
CA SER A 150 -7.16 16.24 8.04
C SER A 150 -8.61 15.99 8.48
N LEU A 151 -8.97 14.73 8.78
CA LEU A 151 -10.31 14.41 9.26
C LEU A 151 -10.57 15.07 10.62
N ALA A 152 -9.68 14.84 11.60
CA ALA A 152 -9.83 15.43 12.94
C ALA A 152 -10.04 16.96 12.88
N LYS A 153 -9.23 17.64 12.06
CA LYS A 153 -9.34 19.11 11.87
C LYS A 153 -10.67 19.50 11.23
N ARG A 154 -11.10 18.78 10.21
CA ARG A 154 -12.27 19.11 9.40
C ARG A 154 -13.60 18.93 10.14
N ILE A 155 -13.69 17.87 10.97
CA ILE A 155 -14.92 17.59 11.74
C ILE A 155 -14.85 18.10 13.20
N GLY A 156 -13.72 18.69 13.61
CA GLY A 156 -13.54 19.24 14.96
C GLY A 156 -13.42 18.19 16.07
N PHE A 157 -13.05 16.96 15.75
CA PHE A 157 -12.83 15.91 16.75
C PHE A 157 -11.39 15.95 17.26
N PRO A 158 -11.17 15.68 18.57
CA PRO A 158 -9.82 15.46 19.08
C PRO A 158 -9.10 14.32 18.32
N GLU A 159 -7.82 14.51 18.02
CA GLU A 159 -7.01 13.44 17.40
C GLU A 159 -6.98 12.21 18.32
N GLY A 160 -7.19 11.03 17.75
CA GLY A 160 -7.28 9.77 18.50
C GLY A 160 -8.70 9.36 18.89
N THR A 161 -9.72 10.17 18.57
CA THR A 161 -11.11 9.78 18.81
C THR A 161 -11.50 8.62 17.91
N LYS A 162 -11.88 7.49 18.49
CA LYS A 162 -12.42 6.34 17.74
C LYS A 162 -13.74 6.71 17.09
N LEU A 163 -13.86 6.44 15.80
CA LEU A 163 -15.10 6.68 15.07
C LEU A 163 -16.12 5.58 15.39
N LYS A 164 -17.40 5.95 15.45
CA LYS A 164 -18.50 4.99 15.68
C LYS A 164 -18.68 4.01 14.51
N SER A 165 -18.26 4.39 13.33
CA SER A 165 -18.23 3.58 12.11
C SER A 165 -17.03 3.97 11.28
N THR A 166 -16.56 3.05 10.43
CA THR A 166 -15.53 3.35 9.44
C THR A 166 -16.01 4.44 8.49
N VAL A 167 -15.18 5.45 8.26
CA VAL A 167 -15.41 6.51 7.28
C VAL A 167 -14.66 6.17 6.00
N LEU A 168 -15.35 6.23 4.87
CA LEU A 168 -14.77 6.10 3.54
C LEU A 168 -14.91 7.44 2.82
N GLU A 169 -13.78 7.98 2.36
CA GLU A 169 -13.70 9.26 1.65
C GLU A 169 -13.11 9.06 0.26
N LEU A 170 -13.53 9.89 -0.67
CA LEU A 170 -13.01 9.94 -2.03
C LEU A 170 -12.34 11.29 -2.26
N CYS A 171 -11.14 11.28 -2.84
CA CYS A 171 -10.50 12.48 -3.36
C CYS A 171 -10.23 12.32 -4.85
N TYR A 172 -10.40 13.39 -5.62
CA TYR A 172 -9.96 13.43 -6.99
C TYR A 172 -8.44 13.52 -7.03
N LYS A 173 -7.80 12.54 -7.67
CA LYS A 173 -6.35 12.45 -7.75
C LYS A 173 -5.81 13.46 -8.77
N ASP A 174 -5.48 14.65 -8.28
CA ASP A 174 -4.90 15.73 -9.05
C ASP A 174 -4.00 16.58 -8.14
N ASP A 175 -2.69 16.36 -8.25
CA ASP A 175 -1.68 17.06 -7.44
C ASP A 175 -1.76 18.59 -7.59
N ALA A 176 -2.16 19.11 -8.77
CA ALA A 176 -2.26 20.56 -9.03
C ALA A 176 -3.45 21.19 -8.28
N LEU A 177 -4.50 20.40 -8.06
CA LEU A 177 -5.68 20.82 -7.31
C LEU A 177 -5.57 20.46 -5.80
N GLY A 178 -4.51 19.78 -5.38
CA GLY A 178 -4.30 19.35 -3.99
C GLY A 178 -5.19 18.19 -3.56
N ASP A 179 -5.54 17.30 -4.49
CA ASP A 179 -6.36 16.10 -4.27
C ASP A 179 -7.69 16.42 -3.55
N PRO A 180 -8.58 17.26 -4.15
CA PRO A 180 -9.78 17.74 -3.49
C PRO A 180 -10.73 16.58 -3.16
N MET A 181 -11.35 16.68 -1.97
CA MET A 181 -12.40 15.73 -1.58
C MET A 181 -13.63 15.88 -2.46
N ILE A 182 -14.16 14.75 -2.93
CA ILE A 182 -15.33 14.66 -3.77
C ILE A 182 -16.29 13.59 -3.25
N ASN A 183 -17.50 13.56 -3.77
CA ASN A 183 -18.48 12.51 -3.50
C ASN A 183 -18.86 11.77 -4.79
N ASP A 184 -19.71 10.74 -4.68
CA ASP A 184 -20.15 9.91 -5.79
C ASP A 184 -20.71 10.72 -6.96
N SER A 185 -21.49 11.79 -6.67
CA SER A 185 -22.06 12.64 -7.71
C SER A 185 -20.99 13.30 -8.56
N HIS A 186 -19.90 13.76 -7.92
CA HIS A 186 -18.75 14.32 -8.65
C HIS A 186 -18.04 13.25 -9.47
N VAL A 187 -17.84 12.04 -8.90
CA VAL A 187 -17.20 10.92 -9.62
C VAL A 187 -17.91 10.64 -10.93
N PHE A 188 -19.25 10.59 -10.90
CA PHE A 188 -20.05 10.30 -12.08
C PHE A 188 -20.13 11.49 -13.04
N ALA A 189 -20.31 12.71 -12.52
CA ALA A 189 -20.35 13.92 -13.33
C ALA A 189 -19.03 14.16 -14.09
N MET A 190 -17.91 13.79 -13.48
CA MET A 190 -16.56 13.89 -14.09
C MET A 190 -16.21 12.68 -14.95
N GLY A 191 -17.01 11.62 -14.95
CA GLY A 191 -16.74 10.39 -15.71
C GLY A 191 -15.47 9.64 -15.25
N LEU A 192 -15.13 9.70 -13.96
CA LEU A 192 -13.89 9.10 -13.44
C LEU A 192 -13.97 7.57 -13.42
N CYS A 193 -15.13 7.01 -13.08
CA CYS A 193 -15.44 5.60 -13.17
C CYS A 193 -16.96 5.37 -13.28
N THR A 194 -17.36 4.14 -13.60
CA THR A 194 -18.79 3.77 -13.65
C THR A 194 -19.34 3.53 -12.24
N PRO A 195 -20.66 3.52 -12.03
CA PRO A 195 -21.27 3.17 -10.74
C PRO A 195 -20.84 1.78 -10.23
N GLU A 196 -20.76 0.79 -11.11
CA GLU A 196 -20.37 -0.59 -10.79
C GLU A 196 -18.89 -0.68 -10.38
N GLU A 197 -18.03 0.09 -11.04
CA GLU A 197 -16.61 0.20 -10.67
C GLU A 197 -16.46 0.86 -9.31
N LEU A 198 -17.18 1.96 -9.04
CA LEU A 198 -17.13 2.65 -7.76
C LEU A 198 -17.61 1.76 -6.61
N GLU A 199 -18.69 1.03 -6.82
CA GLU A 199 -19.20 0.07 -5.83
C GLU A 199 -18.18 -1.04 -5.54
N THR A 200 -17.54 -1.56 -6.57
CA THR A 200 -16.45 -2.55 -6.44
C THR A 200 -15.27 -1.99 -5.66
N ILE A 201 -14.84 -0.76 -5.96
CA ILE A 201 -13.77 -0.06 -5.26
C ILE A 201 -14.10 0.11 -3.78
N LYS A 202 -15.31 0.59 -3.45
CA LYS A 202 -15.75 0.77 -2.07
C LYS A 202 -15.80 -0.55 -1.31
N LYS A 203 -16.35 -1.59 -1.93
CA LYS A 203 -16.40 -2.95 -1.36
C LYS A 203 -15.01 -3.47 -1.04
N TYR A 204 -14.07 -3.34 -1.99
CA TYR A 204 -12.69 -3.76 -1.75
C TYR A 204 -12.02 -2.93 -0.65
N ALA A 205 -12.19 -1.61 -0.65
CA ALA A 205 -11.60 -0.74 0.36
C ALA A 205 -12.05 -1.09 1.78
N LEU A 206 -13.35 -1.34 1.98
CA LEU A 206 -13.89 -1.75 3.27
C LEU A 206 -13.42 -3.17 3.66
N LYS A 207 -13.36 -4.09 2.70
CA LYS A 207 -12.85 -5.45 2.97
C LYS A 207 -11.36 -5.45 3.30
N ILE A 208 -10.56 -4.63 2.63
CA ILE A 208 -9.15 -4.40 2.95
C ILE A 208 -9.02 -3.85 4.38
N ASN A 209 -9.89 -2.91 4.77
CA ASN A 209 -9.88 -2.38 6.13
C ASN A 209 -10.10 -3.46 7.19
N GLU A 210 -11.08 -4.34 7.01
CA GLU A 210 -11.32 -5.47 7.92
C GLU A 210 -10.08 -6.36 8.06
N ILE A 211 -9.49 -6.73 6.92
CA ILE A 211 -8.32 -7.63 6.87
C ILE A 211 -7.10 -6.98 7.54
N LEU A 212 -6.80 -5.73 7.18
CA LEU A 212 -5.62 -5.03 7.69
C LEU A 212 -5.75 -4.68 9.16
N THR A 213 -6.92 -4.26 9.62
CA THR A 213 -7.16 -3.94 11.03
C THR A 213 -6.96 -5.19 11.90
N ALA A 214 -7.50 -6.34 11.49
CA ALA A 214 -7.29 -7.59 12.20
C ALA A 214 -5.81 -8.01 12.21
N PHE A 215 -5.15 -7.95 11.07
CA PHE A 215 -3.72 -8.30 10.93
C PHE A 215 -2.82 -7.43 11.81
N PHE A 216 -3.00 -6.11 11.77
CA PHE A 216 -2.14 -5.21 12.54
C PHE A 216 -2.42 -5.29 14.06
N ALA A 217 -3.65 -5.60 14.46
CA ALA A 217 -3.98 -5.81 15.88
C ALA A 217 -3.21 -6.98 16.50
N GLU A 218 -2.94 -8.06 15.75
CA GLU A 218 -2.15 -9.22 16.22
C GLU A 218 -0.70 -8.84 16.61
N VAL A 219 -0.21 -7.71 16.10
CA VAL A 219 1.16 -7.23 16.32
C VAL A 219 1.21 -5.94 17.13
N ASN A 220 0.14 -5.62 17.84
CA ASN A 220 -0.02 -4.43 18.67
C ASN A 220 0.14 -3.11 17.89
N ILE A 221 -0.34 -3.07 16.66
CA ILE A 221 -0.44 -1.87 15.83
C ILE A 221 -1.91 -1.55 15.61
N GLU A 222 -2.31 -0.31 15.85
CA GLU A 222 -3.62 0.22 15.50
C GLU A 222 -3.56 0.87 14.13
N LEU A 223 -4.39 0.41 13.20
CA LEU A 223 -4.56 1.01 11.89
C LEU A 223 -5.55 2.17 12.00
N ILE A 224 -5.03 3.38 11.96
CA ILE A 224 -5.80 4.62 12.17
C ILE A 224 -6.58 4.98 10.91
N ASP A 225 -5.88 5.14 9.82
CA ASP A 225 -6.41 5.38 8.48
C ASP A 225 -5.40 5.00 7.41
N PHE A 226 -5.86 4.88 6.18
CA PHE A 226 -4.99 4.61 5.03
C PHE A 226 -5.64 5.06 3.73
N LYS A 227 -4.78 5.31 2.73
CA LYS A 227 -5.12 5.66 1.36
C LYS A 227 -4.88 4.48 0.44
N LEU A 228 -5.82 4.20 -0.45
CA LEU A 228 -5.73 3.21 -1.51
C LEU A 228 -5.91 3.86 -2.88
N GLU A 229 -5.29 3.28 -3.87
CA GLU A 229 -5.53 3.58 -5.27
C GLU A 229 -5.90 2.29 -6.01
N PHE A 230 -6.80 2.40 -6.97
CA PHE A 230 -7.26 1.28 -7.77
C PHE A 230 -6.97 1.53 -9.25
N GLY A 231 -6.83 0.46 -10.01
CA GLY A 231 -6.60 0.53 -11.44
C GLY A 231 -7.43 -0.50 -12.20
N ARG A 232 -7.60 -0.25 -13.49
CA ARG A 232 -8.23 -1.18 -14.45
C ARG A 232 -7.15 -1.95 -15.18
N LEU A 233 -7.26 -3.27 -15.20
CA LEU A 233 -6.53 -4.12 -16.14
C LEU A 233 -7.06 -3.93 -17.56
N SER A 234 -6.37 -4.50 -18.54
CA SER A 234 -6.77 -4.44 -19.97
C SER A 234 -8.14 -5.06 -20.25
N ASP A 235 -8.59 -6.00 -19.44
CA ASP A 235 -9.90 -6.65 -19.50
C ASP A 235 -11.00 -5.89 -18.73
N GLY A 236 -10.68 -4.72 -18.14
CA GLY A 236 -11.61 -3.92 -17.35
C GLY A 236 -11.68 -4.28 -15.87
N THR A 237 -11.02 -5.36 -15.43
CA THR A 237 -11.03 -5.78 -14.02
C THR A 237 -10.43 -4.72 -13.13
N ILE A 238 -11.17 -4.34 -12.08
CA ILE A 238 -10.68 -3.44 -11.03
C ILE A 238 -9.76 -4.22 -10.08
N VAL A 239 -8.56 -3.70 -9.86
CA VAL A 239 -7.57 -4.27 -8.94
C VAL A 239 -7.01 -3.20 -8.02
N LEU A 240 -6.60 -3.60 -6.82
CA LEU A 240 -5.83 -2.74 -5.93
C LEU A 240 -4.45 -2.48 -6.58
N ALA A 241 -4.08 -1.21 -6.62
CA ALA A 241 -2.83 -0.74 -7.21
C ALA A 241 -2.03 0.10 -6.20
N ASP A 242 -1.04 0.82 -6.68
CA ASP A 242 -0.14 1.68 -5.90
C ASP A 242 0.57 0.94 -4.77
N GLU A 243 0.45 1.38 -3.53
CA GLU A 243 1.11 0.79 -2.36
C GLU A 243 0.22 0.79 -1.11
N ILE A 244 0.51 -0.13 -0.19
CA ILE A 244 0.09 -0.05 1.19
C ILE A 244 1.36 -0.06 2.03
N SER A 245 1.70 1.08 2.62
CA SER A 245 2.99 1.28 3.29
C SER A 245 2.88 2.36 4.38
N PRO A 246 3.93 2.57 5.19
CA PRO A 246 3.98 3.70 6.12
C PRO A 246 3.84 5.09 5.48
N ASP A 247 3.95 5.22 4.15
CA ASP A 247 3.70 6.46 3.43
C ASP A 247 2.21 6.72 3.17
N THR A 248 1.41 5.65 3.04
CA THR A 248 -0.03 5.71 2.74
C THR A 248 -0.92 5.35 3.92
N CYS A 249 -0.36 4.85 5.02
CA CYS A 249 -1.08 4.45 6.22
C CYS A 249 -0.65 5.29 7.43
N ARG A 250 -1.57 5.45 8.41
CA ARG A 250 -1.23 5.84 9.78
C ARG A 250 -1.29 4.62 10.68
N PHE A 251 -0.16 4.32 11.29
CA PHE A 251 0.02 3.23 12.24
C PHE A 251 0.41 3.79 13.60
N TRP A 252 -0.33 3.41 14.63
CA TRP A 252 0.03 3.75 15.99
C TRP A 252 0.29 2.49 16.81
N ASP A 253 1.24 2.55 17.73
CA ASP A 253 1.39 1.50 18.74
C ASP A 253 0.12 1.47 19.59
N SER A 254 -0.53 0.30 19.70
CA SER A 254 -1.85 0.18 20.34
C SER A 254 -1.84 0.45 21.85
N LYS A 255 -0.66 0.45 22.50
CA LYS A 255 -0.50 0.67 23.93
C LYS A 255 -0.01 2.08 24.25
N THR A 256 0.97 2.56 23.51
CA THR A 256 1.63 3.84 23.76
C THR A 256 1.11 4.98 22.89
N HIS A 257 0.32 4.66 21.86
CA HIS A 257 -0.13 5.60 20.80
C HIS A 257 1.02 6.31 20.08
N GLU A 258 2.25 5.75 20.17
CA GLU A 258 3.40 6.24 19.41
C GLU A 258 3.11 6.07 17.91
N LYS A 259 3.38 7.13 17.14
CA LYS A 259 3.20 7.13 15.69
C LYS A 259 4.33 6.36 15.01
N LEU A 260 4.00 5.38 14.19
CA LEU A 260 4.95 4.47 13.55
C LEU A 260 5.05 4.70 12.03
N ASP A 261 4.49 5.78 11.53
CA ASP A 261 4.33 6.12 10.11
C ASP A 261 5.03 7.45 9.73
N LYS A 262 4.70 7.96 8.54
CA LYS A 262 5.24 9.21 7.97
C LYS A 262 4.93 10.46 8.81
N ASP A 263 3.96 10.44 9.73
CA ASP A 263 3.70 11.58 10.61
C ASP A 263 4.89 11.91 11.51
N ARG A 264 5.76 10.94 11.81
CA ARG A 264 7.05 11.21 12.47
C ARG A 264 7.92 12.15 11.64
N PHE A 265 8.01 11.92 10.34
CA PHE A 265 8.74 12.81 9.43
C PHE A 265 8.06 14.18 9.31
N ARG A 266 6.73 14.23 9.22
CA ARG A 266 5.98 15.49 9.14
C ARG A 266 6.21 16.35 10.38
N ARG A 267 6.38 15.76 11.56
CA ARG A 267 6.52 16.46 12.86
C ARG A 267 7.97 16.75 13.25
N CYS A 268 8.94 15.87 12.96
CA CYS A 268 10.34 16.01 13.41
C CYS A 268 11.15 17.12 12.74
N LEU A 269 10.74 17.64 11.60
CA LEU A 269 11.50 18.66 10.89
C LEU A 269 11.20 20.12 11.36
N LEU A 270 10.37 20.29 12.37
CA LEU A 270 10.20 21.61 13.03
C LEU A 270 11.31 21.88 14.08
N TYR A 271 12.17 20.90 14.39
CA TYR A 271 13.21 21.02 15.43
C TYR A 271 14.65 21.16 14.91
N THR A 272 14.88 21.16 13.60
CA THR A 272 16.25 21.24 13.06
C THR A 272 16.66 22.63 12.56
N SER A 273 15.83 23.65 12.71
CA SER A 273 16.21 25.04 12.40
C SER A 273 16.79 25.82 13.58
N ASP A 274 16.70 25.31 14.82
CA ASP A 274 17.12 26.05 16.01
C ASP A 274 18.40 25.49 16.70
N ALA A 275 19.13 24.59 16.05
CA ALA A 275 20.35 24.00 16.62
C ALA A 275 21.63 24.38 15.84
N ALA A 276 21.67 25.57 15.25
CA ALA A 276 22.84 26.06 14.55
C ALA A 276 23.18 27.53 14.87
N ASP A 277 22.89 27.98 16.10
CA ASP A 277 23.44 29.23 16.64
C ASP A 277 23.61 29.07 18.14
N ASP A 278 24.77 28.47 18.55
CA ASP A 278 25.51 28.77 19.77
C ASP A 278 26.95 28.24 19.62
#